data_45cfba3236464de3e64ff77999457c2b
#
_entry.id   45cfba3236464de3e64ff77999457c2b
#
_cell.length_a   1.000
_cell.length_b   1.000
_cell.length_c   1.000
_cell.angle_alpha   90.00
_cell.angle_beta   90.00
_cell.angle_gamma   90.00
#
_symmetry.space_group_name_H-M   'P 1'
#
loop_
_entity.id
_entity.type
_entity.pdbx_description
1 polymer ?
#
loop_
_entity_poly.entity_id
_entity_poly.type
_entity_poly.pdbx_seq_one_letter_code
_entity_poly.pdbx_strand_id
1 'polypeptide(L)'
;MHAQHDRHRGWNPFWAALGAALLVLVPLVGGTVLLSRQQLSRQLRQAARSQQGIAVQLPRESDRLTVLVCTAGEQPGFVLAYLNASQNCVHLLAVPAGLQVTFADEDAALADCYTAAGPARCRQALMECLPLPEDTRYLALSEAVLERITARYGPVRVGFSGAMTAGELARYGRDSRVQGLSAAEAHGFLTGMDADAVVLQAHRAAARGAVWDAFFRQNLDLLPGALPQALRSVSASLLTDLTALDLDTLDRTLEFLANNEAQIETQVLPGDEQAGRYTLNEESLAAVQSFFNVSPTDGQASSASEP
;
A
#
# COMPACT_ATOMS: atom_id res chain seq x y z
N MET A 1 -10.57 70.50 47.20
CA MET A 1 -11.43 69.27 47.28
C MET A 1 -11.97 68.95 45.93
N HIS A 2 -11.32 68.03 45.25
CA HIS A 2 -11.79 67.45 43.96
C HIS A 2 -11.77 65.96 44.10
N ALA A 3 -12.94 65.36 44.12
CA ALA A 3 -13.14 63.90 44.09
C ALA A 3 -12.96 63.40 42.66
N GLN A 4 -11.96 62.57 42.45
CA GLN A 4 -11.79 61.78 41.21
C GLN A 4 -12.78 60.61 41.20
N HIS A 5 -13.59 60.56 40.17
CA HIS A 5 -14.55 59.50 39.92
C HIS A 5 -13.85 58.45 39.10
N ASP A 6 -13.40 57.36 39.72
CA ASP A 6 -12.92 56.12 39.03
C ASP A 6 -14.11 55.39 38.37
N ARG A 7 -14.18 55.48 37.06
CA ARG A 7 -15.10 54.65 36.26
C ARG A 7 -14.44 53.34 36.02
N HIS A 8 -14.66 52.32 36.87
CA HIS A 8 -14.44 50.94 36.56
C HIS A 8 -15.39 50.53 35.43
N ARG A 9 -14.80 50.37 34.25
CA ARG A 9 -15.47 49.84 33.07
C ARG A 9 -15.64 48.31 33.28
N GLY A 10 -16.69 47.92 33.99
CA GLY A 10 -17.06 46.51 34.18
C GLY A 10 -17.32 45.85 32.82
N TRP A 11 -16.44 44.96 32.46
CA TRP A 11 -16.68 44.06 31.31
C TRP A 11 -17.91 43.22 31.66
N ASN A 12 -19.02 43.44 30.92
CA ASN A 12 -20.29 42.78 31.18
C ASN A 12 -20.11 41.26 31.16
N PRO A 13 -20.37 40.53 32.25
CA PRO A 13 -20.23 39.07 32.32
C PRO A 13 -21.05 38.33 31.24
N PHE A 14 -22.07 38.99 30.70
CA PHE A 14 -22.86 38.54 29.60
C PHE A 14 -22.05 38.32 28.31
N TRP A 15 -21.13 39.25 27.95
CA TRP A 15 -20.28 39.12 26.77
C TRP A 15 -19.23 38.04 26.91
N ALA A 16 -18.73 37.83 28.13
CA ALA A 16 -17.78 36.76 28.41
C ALA A 16 -18.47 35.38 28.30
N ALA A 17 -19.69 35.25 28.84
CA ALA A 17 -20.49 34.01 28.73
C ALA A 17 -20.92 33.73 27.28
N LEU A 18 -21.29 34.75 26.51
CA LEU A 18 -21.66 34.62 25.09
C LEU A 18 -20.42 34.19 24.25
N GLY A 19 -19.25 34.77 24.52
CA GLY A 19 -18.00 34.38 23.85
C GLY A 19 -17.61 32.95 24.13
N ALA A 20 -17.72 32.49 25.38
CA ALA A 20 -17.45 31.07 25.74
C ALA A 20 -18.45 30.10 25.10
N ALA A 21 -19.73 30.46 25.08
CA ALA A 21 -20.76 29.66 24.43
C ALA A 21 -20.53 29.51 22.90
N LEU A 22 -20.17 30.61 22.23
CA LEU A 22 -19.83 30.63 20.80
C LEU A 22 -18.60 29.78 20.50
N LEU A 23 -17.58 29.80 21.35
CA LEU A 23 -16.33 29.07 21.21
C LEU A 23 -16.53 27.53 21.28
N VAL A 24 -17.55 27.09 22.01
CA VAL A 24 -17.95 25.68 22.10
C VAL A 24 -18.93 25.29 20.99
N LEU A 25 -19.89 26.16 20.67
CA LEU A 25 -20.98 25.85 19.72
C LEU A 25 -20.49 25.81 18.27
N VAL A 26 -19.55 26.72 17.90
CA VAL A 26 -19.03 26.77 16.51
C VAL A 26 -18.29 25.51 16.08
N PRO A 27 -17.35 24.93 16.86
CA PRO A 27 -16.72 23.67 16.48
C PRO A 27 -17.68 22.47 16.53
N LEU A 28 -18.67 22.48 17.43
CA LEU A 28 -19.66 21.40 17.55
C LEU A 28 -20.61 21.38 16.33
N VAL A 29 -21.09 22.53 15.90
CA VAL A 29 -21.92 22.67 14.70
C VAL A 29 -21.08 22.47 13.42
N GLY A 30 -19.86 22.99 13.37
CA GLY A 30 -18.94 22.79 12.26
C GLY A 30 -18.56 21.31 12.07
N GLY A 31 -18.28 20.61 13.17
CA GLY A 31 -17.96 19.17 13.15
C GLY A 31 -19.13 18.30 12.68
N THR A 32 -20.36 18.59 13.15
CA THR A 32 -21.55 17.84 12.72
C THR A 32 -21.90 18.11 11.25
N VAL A 33 -21.69 19.34 10.75
CA VAL A 33 -21.92 19.67 9.33
C VAL A 33 -20.90 18.99 8.43
N LEU A 34 -19.63 18.87 8.85
CA LEU A 34 -18.62 18.14 8.07
C LEU A 34 -18.87 16.64 8.04
N LEU A 35 -19.25 16.04 9.18
CA LEU A 35 -19.61 14.63 9.26
C LEU A 35 -20.88 14.30 8.47
N SER A 36 -21.90 15.15 8.54
CA SER A 36 -23.15 14.97 7.79
C SER A 36 -22.94 15.14 6.27
N ARG A 37 -22.05 16.06 5.83
CA ARG A 37 -21.67 16.19 4.42
C ARG A 37 -20.95 14.95 3.89
N GLN A 38 -20.06 14.34 4.69
CA GLN A 38 -19.42 13.09 4.31
C GLN A 38 -20.40 11.92 4.23
N GLN A 39 -21.31 11.79 5.20
CA GLN A 39 -22.36 10.77 5.17
C GLN A 39 -23.36 11.01 4.04
N LEU A 40 -23.78 12.26 3.81
CA LEU A 40 -24.69 12.59 2.72
C LEU A 40 -24.06 12.36 1.35
N SER A 41 -22.78 12.65 1.17
CA SER A 41 -22.07 12.35 -0.08
C SER A 41 -21.94 10.86 -0.34
N ARG A 42 -21.77 10.04 0.72
CA ARG A 42 -21.79 8.56 0.62
C ARG A 42 -23.19 8.06 0.25
N GLN A 43 -24.22 8.55 0.92
CA GLN A 43 -25.61 8.18 0.63
C GLN A 43 -26.06 8.64 -0.76
N LEU A 44 -25.68 9.84 -1.21
CA LEU A 44 -25.99 10.33 -2.56
C LEU A 44 -25.26 9.53 -3.64
N ARG A 45 -24.03 9.11 -3.39
CA ARG A 45 -23.30 8.21 -4.30
C ARG A 45 -23.94 6.82 -4.35
N GLN A 46 -24.37 6.28 -3.21
CA GLN A 46 -25.11 5.02 -3.16
C GLN A 46 -26.49 5.15 -3.83
N ALA A 47 -27.22 6.23 -3.59
CA ALA A 47 -28.52 6.48 -4.23
C ALA A 47 -28.38 6.73 -5.74
N ALA A 48 -27.35 7.44 -6.19
CA ALA A 48 -27.09 7.63 -7.61
C ALA A 48 -26.69 6.30 -8.31
N ARG A 49 -25.99 5.42 -7.60
CA ARG A 49 -25.66 4.07 -8.08
C ARG A 49 -26.89 3.16 -8.17
N SER A 50 -27.86 3.29 -7.26
CA SER A 50 -29.10 2.51 -7.28
C SER A 50 -30.15 3.02 -8.29
N GLN A 51 -30.03 4.27 -8.78
CA GLN A 51 -30.95 4.83 -9.80
C GLN A 51 -30.43 4.70 -11.24
N GLN A 52 -29.13 4.52 -11.44
CA GLN A 52 -28.63 4.07 -12.73
C GLN A 52 -28.98 2.59 -12.81
N GLY A 53 -29.93 2.25 -13.65
CA GLY A 53 -30.32 0.86 -13.92
C GLY A 53 -29.07 0.05 -14.13
N ILE A 54 -28.85 -0.94 -13.26
CA ILE A 54 -27.62 -1.69 -13.09
C ILE A 54 -27.29 -2.37 -14.41
N ALA A 55 -26.56 -1.72 -15.29
CA ALA A 55 -25.69 -2.45 -16.17
C ALA A 55 -24.62 -3.03 -15.25
N VAL A 56 -24.81 -4.26 -14.77
CA VAL A 56 -23.77 -5.03 -14.08
C VAL A 56 -22.65 -5.11 -15.10
N GLN A 57 -21.68 -4.21 -14.99
CA GLN A 57 -20.45 -4.33 -15.78
C GLN A 57 -19.73 -5.55 -15.22
N LEU A 58 -19.95 -6.68 -15.89
CA LEU A 58 -19.17 -7.87 -15.59
C LEU A 58 -17.70 -7.53 -15.82
N PRO A 59 -16.82 -7.88 -14.88
CA PRO A 59 -15.40 -7.63 -15.03
C PRO A 59 -14.89 -8.39 -16.25
N ARG A 60 -13.99 -7.79 -17.00
CA ARG A 60 -13.30 -8.45 -18.12
C ARG A 60 -12.13 -9.23 -17.55
N GLU A 61 -11.72 -10.28 -18.23
CA GLU A 61 -10.47 -10.98 -17.88
C GLU A 61 -9.25 -10.05 -17.91
N SER A 62 -9.28 -9.00 -18.74
CA SER A 62 -8.26 -7.96 -18.80
C SER A 62 -8.29 -6.96 -17.64
N ASP A 63 -9.33 -6.95 -16.80
CA ASP A 63 -9.42 -6.07 -15.64
C ASP A 63 -8.65 -6.69 -14.46
N ARG A 64 -7.36 -6.87 -14.71
CA ARG A 64 -6.35 -7.34 -13.76
C ARG A 64 -5.06 -6.57 -13.94
N LEU A 65 -4.27 -6.46 -12.88
CA LEU A 65 -2.97 -5.80 -12.92
C LEU A 65 -2.04 -6.43 -11.89
N THR A 66 -0.83 -6.78 -12.33
CA THR A 66 0.27 -7.22 -11.45
C THR A 66 1.36 -6.16 -11.45
N VAL A 67 1.73 -5.69 -10.27
CA VAL A 67 2.74 -4.63 -10.12
C VAL A 67 3.74 -4.98 -9.04
N LEU A 68 5.02 -4.94 -9.37
CA LEU A 68 6.09 -4.90 -8.38
C LEU A 68 6.20 -3.47 -7.84
N VAL A 69 5.77 -3.25 -6.63
CA VAL A 69 5.92 -1.98 -5.92
C VAL A 69 7.23 -2.00 -5.15
N CYS A 70 8.15 -1.11 -5.52
CA CYS A 70 9.41 -0.90 -4.85
C CYS A 70 9.32 0.39 -4.01
N THR A 71 9.60 0.32 -2.72
CA THR A 71 9.74 1.53 -1.90
C THR A 71 11.21 1.93 -1.90
N ALA A 72 11.52 3.05 -2.54
CA ALA A 72 12.89 3.53 -2.72
C ALA A 72 13.45 4.15 -1.44
N GLY A 73 14.64 3.76 -1.04
CA GLY A 73 15.35 4.24 0.15
C GLY A 73 16.68 3.54 0.28
N GLU A 74 17.38 3.74 1.41
CA GLU A 74 18.67 3.06 1.68
C GLU A 74 18.51 1.54 1.69
N GLN A 75 17.39 1.06 2.20
CA GLN A 75 17.02 -0.34 2.22
C GLN A 75 15.65 -0.50 1.52
N PRO A 76 15.63 -0.77 0.21
CA PRO A 76 14.39 -0.82 -0.54
C PRO A 76 13.47 -1.94 -0.06
N GLY A 77 12.17 -1.65 -0.04
CA GLY A 77 11.13 -2.63 0.24
C GLY A 77 10.43 -3.08 -1.03
N PHE A 78 9.98 -4.34 -1.06
CA PHE A 78 9.36 -4.93 -2.24
C PHE A 78 8.04 -5.61 -1.88
N VAL A 79 7.00 -5.35 -2.68
CA VAL A 79 5.75 -6.10 -2.65
C VAL A 79 5.23 -6.30 -4.07
N LEU A 80 4.82 -7.52 -4.39
CA LEU A 80 4.06 -7.80 -5.59
C LEU A 80 2.58 -7.63 -5.26
N ALA A 81 1.92 -6.71 -5.93
CA ALA A 81 0.50 -6.46 -5.81
C ALA A 81 -0.23 -7.03 -7.03
N TYR A 82 -1.20 -7.89 -6.79
CA TYR A 82 -2.10 -8.44 -7.79
C TYR A 82 -3.52 -8.01 -7.52
N LEU A 83 -4.09 -7.26 -8.44
CA LEU A 83 -5.48 -6.82 -8.41
C LEU A 83 -6.23 -7.52 -9.52
N ASN A 84 -7.34 -8.19 -9.20
CA ASN A 84 -8.11 -8.93 -10.19
C ASN A 84 -9.62 -8.75 -9.94
N ALA A 85 -10.29 -8.05 -10.85
CA ALA A 85 -11.72 -7.82 -10.76
C ALA A 85 -12.53 -9.10 -10.96
N SER A 86 -12.14 -10.00 -11.86
CA SER A 86 -12.88 -11.23 -12.14
C SER A 86 -12.88 -12.22 -10.96
N GLN A 87 -11.82 -12.20 -10.14
CA GLN A 87 -11.69 -12.99 -8.92
C GLN A 87 -12.11 -12.24 -7.66
N ASN A 88 -12.42 -10.95 -7.79
CA ASN A 88 -12.75 -10.05 -6.70
C ASN A 88 -11.71 -10.05 -5.57
N CYS A 89 -10.42 -9.96 -5.92
CA CYS A 89 -9.34 -10.04 -4.95
C CYS A 89 -8.24 -8.98 -5.16
N VAL A 90 -7.58 -8.65 -4.05
CA VAL A 90 -6.31 -7.94 -3.97
C VAL A 90 -5.34 -8.84 -3.23
N HIS A 91 -4.34 -9.35 -3.91
CA HIS A 91 -3.30 -10.16 -3.31
C HIS A 91 -2.00 -9.36 -3.21
N LEU A 92 -1.35 -9.42 -2.05
CA LEU A 92 -0.10 -8.74 -1.75
C LEU A 92 0.93 -9.78 -1.33
N LEU A 93 2.00 -9.94 -2.11
CA LEU A 93 3.10 -10.81 -1.78
C LEU A 93 4.31 -9.98 -1.38
N ALA A 94 4.62 -9.96 -0.09
CA ALA A 94 5.78 -9.27 0.44
C ALA A 94 7.06 -10.06 0.12
N VAL A 95 7.99 -9.43 -0.60
CA VAL A 95 9.23 -10.06 -1.05
C VAL A 95 10.37 -9.63 -0.13
N PRO A 96 11.12 -10.57 0.48
CA PRO A 96 12.30 -10.24 1.28
C PRO A 96 13.36 -9.52 0.46
N ALA A 97 13.92 -8.43 0.97
CA ALA A 97 14.90 -7.60 0.27
C ALA A 97 16.23 -8.33 0.00
N GLY A 98 16.57 -9.31 0.84
CA GLY A 98 17.74 -10.16 0.67
C GLY A 98 17.51 -11.41 -0.19
N LEU A 99 16.36 -11.51 -0.87
CA LEU A 99 16.12 -12.59 -1.82
C LEU A 99 17.24 -12.65 -2.84
N GLN A 100 17.86 -13.83 -2.96
CA GLN A 100 18.93 -14.04 -3.93
C GLN A 100 18.32 -14.17 -5.33
N VAL A 101 18.82 -13.33 -6.22
CA VAL A 101 18.42 -13.29 -7.65
C VAL A 101 19.69 -13.25 -8.51
N THR A 102 19.58 -13.70 -9.76
CA THR A 102 20.69 -13.61 -10.69
C THR A 102 20.84 -12.18 -11.21
N PHE A 103 22.00 -11.58 -10.99
CA PHE A 103 22.35 -10.26 -11.48
C PHE A 103 23.77 -10.25 -12.04
N ALA A 104 23.94 -9.90 -13.32
CA ALA A 104 25.22 -9.91 -14.03
C ALA A 104 25.98 -11.25 -13.91
N ASP A 105 25.26 -12.36 -14.05
CA ASP A 105 25.75 -13.75 -13.96
C ASP A 105 26.22 -14.19 -12.55
N GLU A 106 25.93 -13.40 -11.52
CA GLU A 106 26.23 -13.69 -10.12
C GLU A 106 24.96 -13.65 -9.26
N ASP A 107 24.99 -14.33 -8.12
CA ASP A 107 23.92 -14.22 -7.12
C ASP A 107 24.07 -12.93 -6.32
N ALA A 108 23.03 -12.11 -6.34
CA ALA A 108 22.97 -10.87 -5.58
C ALA A 108 21.64 -10.76 -4.80
N ALA A 109 21.63 -10.00 -3.72
CA ALA A 109 20.37 -9.67 -3.06
C ALA A 109 19.51 -8.77 -3.95
N LEU A 110 18.19 -8.93 -3.90
CA LEU A 110 17.26 -8.10 -4.66
C LEU A 110 17.43 -6.60 -4.35
N ALA A 111 17.77 -6.26 -3.09
CA ALA A 111 18.10 -4.90 -2.68
C ALA A 111 19.35 -4.35 -3.38
N ASP A 112 20.38 -5.18 -3.55
CA ASP A 112 21.61 -4.80 -4.25
C ASP A 112 21.34 -4.62 -5.74
N CYS A 113 20.54 -5.52 -6.33
CA CYS A 113 20.08 -5.40 -7.71
C CYS A 113 19.30 -4.08 -7.93
N TYR A 114 18.43 -3.70 -6.98
CA TYR A 114 17.71 -2.43 -7.03
C TYR A 114 18.66 -1.24 -7.00
N THR A 115 19.63 -1.25 -6.09
CA THR A 115 20.60 -0.17 -5.92
C THR A 115 21.49 0.00 -7.15
N ALA A 116 21.89 -1.12 -7.76
CA ALA A 116 22.78 -1.12 -8.93
C ALA A 116 22.07 -0.77 -10.25
N ALA A 117 20.83 -1.25 -10.45
CA ALA A 117 20.17 -1.22 -11.75
C ALA A 117 18.68 -0.80 -11.71
N GLY A 118 18.14 -0.49 -10.54
CA GLY A 118 16.80 0.05 -10.36
C GLY A 118 15.65 -0.97 -10.48
N PRO A 119 14.40 -0.48 -10.43
CA PRO A 119 13.21 -1.35 -10.30
C PRO A 119 12.93 -2.21 -11.54
N ALA A 120 13.29 -1.75 -12.72
CA ALA A 120 13.10 -2.50 -13.97
C ALA A 120 13.88 -3.83 -13.94
N ARG A 121 15.13 -3.80 -13.48
CA ARG A 121 15.97 -4.99 -13.36
C ARG A 121 15.47 -5.91 -12.24
N CYS A 122 15.00 -5.35 -11.11
CA CYS A 122 14.38 -6.17 -10.06
C CYS A 122 13.16 -6.94 -10.57
N ARG A 123 12.28 -6.28 -11.32
CA ARG A 123 11.15 -6.96 -11.98
C ARG A 123 11.63 -8.09 -12.88
N GLN A 124 12.61 -7.82 -13.73
CA GLN A 124 13.15 -8.83 -14.64
C GLN A 124 13.75 -10.03 -13.87
N ALA A 125 14.55 -9.77 -12.84
CA ALA A 125 15.15 -10.81 -12.02
C ALA A 125 14.10 -11.67 -11.30
N LEU A 126 13.01 -11.05 -10.80
CA LEU A 126 11.90 -11.79 -10.21
C LEU A 126 11.14 -12.62 -11.25
N MET A 127 10.94 -12.13 -12.47
CA MET A 127 10.32 -12.91 -13.56
C MET A 127 11.20 -14.06 -14.04
N GLU A 128 12.52 -13.97 -13.89
CA GLU A 128 13.46 -15.06 -14.22
C GLU A 128 13.41 -16.21 -13.19
N CYS A 129 13.10 -15.92 -11.92
CA CYS A 129 13.11 -16.91 -10.84
C CYS A 129 11.72 -17.29 -10.29
N LEU A 130 10.67 -16.52 -10.60
CA LEU A 130 9.29 -16.78 -10.14
C LEU A 130 8.32 -16.86 -11.33
N PRO A 131 7.30 -17.72 -11.27
CA PRO A 131 6.28 -17.83 -12.31
C PRO A 131 5.29 -16.66 -12.24
N LEU A 132 5.76 -15.44 -12.53
CA LEU A 132 4.94 -14.24 -12.54
C LEU A 132 4.27 -14.06 -13.91
N PRO A 133 3.10 -13.36 -13.97
CA PRO A 133 2.48 -12.99 -15.23
C PRO A 133 3.43 -12.15 -16.12
N GLU A 134 3.44 -12.41 -17.42
CA GLU A 134 4.32 -11.68 -18.38
C GLU A 134 4.05 -10.18 -18.41
N ASP A 135 2.82 -9.77 -18.13
CA ASP A 135 2.37 -8.38 -18.07
C ASP A 135 2.65 -7.71 -16.72
N THR A 136 3.45 -8.33 -15.84
CA THR A 136 3.88 -7.73 -14.56
C THR A 136 4.60 -6.41 -14.81
N ARG A 137 4.09 -5.33 -14.20
CA ARG A 137 4.65 -3.99 -14.23
C ARG A 137 5.50 -3.69 -13.00
N TYR A 138 6.20 -2.55 -13.00
CA TYR A 138 6.87 -2.07 -11.79
C TYR A 138 6.50 -0.61 -11.48
N LEU A 139 6.63 -0.26 -10.21
CA LEU A 139 6.38 1.07 -9.68
C LEU A 139 7.36 1.34 -8.53
N ALA A 140 8.20 2.36 -8.63
CA ALA A 140 9.10 2.75 -7.56
C ALA A 140 8.60 4.03 -6.87
N LEU A 141 8.41 3.96 -5.57
CA LEU A 141 7.87 5.01 -4.72
C LEU A 141 8.97 5.59 -3.84
N SER A 142 9.39 6.82 -4.11
CA SER A 142 10.19 7.62 -3.18
C SER A 142 9.30 8.24 -2.10
N GLU A 143 9.88 8.75 -1.01
CA GLU A 143 9.15 9.43 0.06
C GLU A 143 8.23 10.54 -0.48
N ALA A 144 8.76 11.45 -1.28
CA ALA A 144 8.00 12.55 -1.86
C ALA A 144 6.85 12.09 -2.77
N VAL A 145 7.04 10.97 -3.50
CA VAL A 145 5.99 10.38 -4.34
C VAL A 145 4.93 9.73 -3.45
N LEU A 146 5.35 8.97 -2.43
CA LEU A 146 4.43 8.32 -1.50
C LEU A 146 3.58 9.36 -0.76
N GLU A 147 4.17 10.44 -0.27
CA GLU A 147 3.45 11.55 0.38
C GLU A 147 2.39 12.16 -0.54
N ARG A 148 2.74 12.43 -1.80
CA ARG A 148 1.78 13.01 -2.76
C ARG A 148 0.62 12.07 -3.08
N ILE A 149 0.90 10.77 -3.24
CA ILE A 149 -0.12 9.77 -3.54
C ILE A 149 -1.04 9.59 -2.34
N THR A 150 -0.49 9.56 -1.12
CA THR A 150 -1.23 9.25 0.10
C THR A 150 -1.82 10.46 0.80
N ALA A 151 -1.51 11.68 0.39
CA ALA A 151 -1.93 12.93 1.04
C ALA A 151 -3.45 13.03 1.33
N ARG A 152 -4.28 12.37 0.53
CA ARG A 152 -5.75 12.41 0.70
C ARG A 152 -6.33 11.29 1.55
N TYR A 153 -5.52 10.29 1.95
CA TYR A 153 -6.00 9.12 2.68
C TYR A 153 -5.79 9.22 4.20
N GLY A 154 -4.90 10.11 4.62
CA GLY A 154 -4.52 10.24 6.03
C GLY A 154 -3.58 9.12 6.51
N PRO A 155 -3.29 9.08 7.82
CA PRO A 155 -2.40 8.07 8.39
C PRO A 155 -2.95 6.65 8.24
N VAL A 156 -2.07 5.71 7.89
CA VAL A 156 -2.40 4.28 7.81
C VAL A 156 -2.34 3.66 9.21
N ARG A 157 -3.40 2.99 9.62
CA ARG A 157 -3.50 2.33 10.94
C ARG A 157 -3.07 0.87 10.81
N VAL A 158 -1.87 0.57 11.28
CA VAL A 158 -1.23 -0.75 11.13
C VAL A 158 -1.10 -1.46 12.46
N GLY A 159 -1.40 -2.76 12.47
CA GLY A 159 -1.06 -3.67 13.56
C GLY A 159 -0.01 -4.67 13.09
N PHE A 160 1.07 -4.83 13.86
CA PHE A 160 2.21 -5.66 13.48
C PHE A 160 2.28 -7.01 14.21
N SER A 161 1.29 -7.32 15.06
CA SER A 161 1.31 -8.51 15.93
C SER A 161 1.39 -9.85 15.18
N GLY A 162 0.99 -9.90 13.92
CA GLY A 162 1.12 -11.10 13.08
C GLY A 162 2.39 -11.14 12.22
N ALA A 163 3.13 -10.03 12.15
CA ALA A 163 4.29 -9.88 11.28
C ALA A 163 5.62 -10.00 12.02
N MET A 164 5.68 -9.46 13.24
CA MET A 164 6.88 -9.42 14.08
C MET A 164 6.53 -9.71 15.54
N THR A 165 7.50 -10.21 16.29
CA THR A 165 7.41 -10.33 17.75
C THR A 165 7.51 -8.94 18.41
N ALA A 166 7.01 -8.83 19.66
CA ALA A 166 7.10 -7.56 20.39
C ALA A 166 8.56 -7.09 20.60
N GLY A 167 9.51 -8.04 20.78
CA GLY A 167 10.94 -7.72 20.92
C GLY A 167 11.54 -7.17 19.63
N GLU A 168 11.16 -7.71 18.48
CA GLU A 168 11.60 -7.21 17.18
C GLU A 168 11.03 -5.82 16.90
N LEU A 169 9.72 -5.61 17.17
CA LEU A 169 9.08 -4.30 17.00
C LEU A 169 9.73 -3.21 17.85
N ALA A 170 10.10 -3.54 19.10
CA ALA A 170 10.76 -2.59 19.99
C ALA A 170 12.12 -2.11 19.44
N ARG A 171 12.84 -2.91 18.64
CA ARG A 171 14.09 -2.51 17.98
C ARG A 171 13.88 -1.40 16.94
N TYR A 172 12.68 -1.32 16.37
CA TYR A 172 12.27 -0.27 15.41
C TYR A 172 11.47 0.86 16.09
N GLY A 173 11.47 0.92 17.43
CA GLY A 173 10.71 1.92 18.18
C GLY A 173 9.19 1.75 18.06
N ARG A 174 8.72 0.53 17.78
CA ARG A 174 7.31 0.19 17.59
C ARG A 174 6.82 -0.77 18.66
N ASP A 175 5.51 -0.89 18.81
CA ASP A 175 4.87 -1.86 19.70
C ASP A 175 3.84 -2.71 18.94
N SER A 176 3.24 -3.69 19.61
CA SER A 176 2.24 -4.60 19.04
C SER A 176 0.84 -3.99 18.88
N ARG A 177 0.61 -2.75 19.36
CA ARG A 177 -0.69 -2.09 19.24
C ARG A 177 -0.86 -1.53 17.84
N VAL A 178 -2.11 -1.28 17.46
CA VAL A 178 -2.41 -0.57 16.21
C VAL A 178 -1.90 0.87 16.30
N GLN A 179 -1.06 1.24 15.36
CA GLN A 179 -0.42 2.55 15.28
C GLN A 179 -0.84 3.29 14.01
N GLY A 180 -1.00 4.60 14.09
CA GLY A 180 -1.19 5.44 12.90
C GLY A 180 0.17 5.85 12.35
N LEU A 181 0.45 5.54 11.09
CA LEU A 181 1.65 5.96 10.38
C LEU A 181 1.30 7.05 9.38
N SER A 182 1.92 8.22 9.50
CA SER A 182 1.95 9.21 8.42
C SER A 182 2.68 8.67 7.18
N ALA A 183 2.60 9.33 6.04
CA ALA A 183 3.30 8.91 4.83
C ALA A 183 4.82 8.82 5.05
N ALA A 184 5.42 9.80 5.71
CA ALA A 184 6.86 9.80 6.02
C ALA A 184 7.23 8.68 6.99
N GLU A 185 6.44 8.44 8.05
CA GLU A 185 6.68 7.33 8.98
C GLU A 185 6.50 5.97 8.30
N ALA A 186 5.49 5.82 7.43
CA ALA A 186 5.30 4.61 6.63
C ALA A 186 6.48 4.38 5.69
N HIS A 187 6.95 5.43 4.98
CA HIS A 187 8.13 5.32 4.13
C HIS A 187 9.37 4.92 4.92
N GLY A 188 9.67 5.62 6.01
CA GLY A 188 10.81 5.28 6.88
C GLY A 188 10.74 3.85 7.42
N PHE A 189 9.54 3.36 7.76
CA PHE A 189 9.34 1.98 8.17
C PHE A 189 9.55 0.98 7.02
N LEU A 190 9.03 1.29 5.83
CA LEU A 190 9.15 0.44 4.65
C LEU A 190 10.61 0.31 4.18
N THR A 191 11.46 1.32 4.43
CA THR A 191 12.84 1.38 3.94
C THR A 191 13.91 1.28 5.03
N GLY A 192 13.56 1.31 6.31
CA GLY A 192 14.50 1.42 7.43
C GLY A 192 14.79 0.14 8.21
N MET A 193 14.24 -1.00 7.80
CA MET A 193 14.25 -2.21 8.63
C MET A 193 15.46 -3.13 8.46
N ASP A 194 16.35 -2.89 7.53
CA ASP A 194 17.36 -3.90 7.17
C ASP A 194 18.71 -3.75 7.88
N ALA A 195 18.89 -2.70 8.67
CA ALA A 195 20.12 -2.49 9.43
C ALA A 195 20.35 -3.52 10.55
N ASP A 196 19.34 -4.32 10.91
CA ASP A 196 19.41 -5.25 12.02
C ASP A 196 19.37 -6.71 11.56
N ALA A 197 20.54 -7.33 11.46
CA ALA A 197 20.70 -8.74 11.07
C ALA A 197 20.08 -9.76 12.06
N VAL A 198 19.59 -9.31 13.22
CA VAL A 198 18.97 -10.18 14.24
C VAL A 198 17.52 -10.48 13.88
N VAL A 199 16.85 -9.59 13.15
CA VAL A 199 15.45 -9.80 12.73
C VAL A 199 15.42 -10.54 11.40
N LEU A 200 14.66 -11.62 11.32
CA LEU A 200 14.53 -12.43 10.11
C LEU A 200 14.00 -11.59 8.94
N GLN A 201 14.52 -11.83 7.75
CA GLN A 201 14.07 -11.14 6.54
C GLN A 201 12.59 -11.39 6.23
N ALA A 202 12.10 -12.61 6.49
CA ALA A 202 10.70 -12.94 6.39
C ALA A 202 9.82 -12.06 7.30
N HIS A 203 10.23 -11.81 8.55
CA HIS A 203 9.50 -10.94 9.47
C HIS A 203 9.52 -9.47 9.02
N ARG A 204 10.65 -8.99 8.49
CA ARG A 204 10.74 -7.64 7.91
C ARG A 204 9.84 -7.49 6.69
N ALA A 205 9.83 -8.49 5.81
CA ALA A 205 8.92 -8.51 4.66
C ALA A 205 7.44 -8.57 5.11
N ALA A 206 7.12 -9.39 6.12
CA ALA A 206 5.77 -9.45 6.70
C ALA A 206 5.31 -8.10 7.25
N ALA A 207 6.17 -7.37 7.94
CA ALA A 207 5.86 -6.05 8.47
C ALA A 207 5.64 -5.02 7.36
N ARG A 208 6.43 -5.06 6.28
CA ARG A 208 6.21 -4.24 5.08
C ARG A 208 4.87 -4.60 4.42
N GLY A 209 4.57 -5.89 4.28
CA GLY A 209 3.29 -6.37 3.78
C GLY A 209 2.11 -5.87 4.60
N ALA A 210 2.23 -5.87 5.94
CA ALA A 210 1.20 -5.38 6.85
C ALA A 210 0.85 -3.88 6.64
N VAL A 211 1.83 -3.04 6.27
CA VAL A 211 1.59 -1.63 5.94
C VAL A 211 0.74 -1.51 4.67
N TRP A 212 1.08 -2.27 3.63
CA TRP A 212 0.32 -2.28 2.38
C TRP A 212 -1.08 -2.88 2.54
N ASP A 213 -1.21 -3.99 3.28
CA ASP A 213 -2.49 -4.60 3.64
C ASP A 213 -3.41 -3.58 4.32
N ALA A 214 -2.88 -2.91 5.35
CA ALA A 214 -3.61 -1.90 6.09
C ALA A 214 -4.03 -0.71 5.20
N PHE A 215 -3.15 -0.28 4.28
CA PHE A 215 -3.47 0.78 3.32
C PHE A 215 -4.64 0.40 2.42
N PHE A 216 -4.60 -0.78 1.80
CA PHE A 216 -5.68 -1.24 0.93
C PHE A 216 -6.98 -1.45 1.70
N ARG A 217 -6.96 -2.12 2.86
CA ARG A 217 -8.18 -2.36 3.66
C ARG A 217 -8.85 -1.07 4.11
N GLN A 218 -8.09 -0.05 4.46
CA GLN A 218 -8.63 1.21 4.95
C GLN A 218 -9.14 2.11 3.85
N ASN A 219 -8.60 2.00 2.65
CA ASN A 219 -8.80 2.99 1.61
C ASN A 219 -9.43 2.45 0.32
N LEU A 220 -9.71 1.15 0.21
CA LEU A 220 -10.18 0.53 -1.04
C LEU A 220 -11.32 1.31 -1.69
N ASP A 221 -12.30 1.77 -0.90
CA ASP A 221 -13.44 2.56 -1.38
C ASP A 221 -13.06 3.94 -1.93
N LEU A 222 -11.87 4.43 -1.57
CA LEU A 222 -11.38 5.76 -1.94
C LEU A 222 -10.36 5.70 -3.08
N LEU A 223 -9.83 4.51 -3.39
CA LEU A 223 -8.80 4.33 -4.42
C LEU A 223 -9.29 4.59 -5.85
N PRO A 224 -10.52 4.19 -6.26
CA PRO A 224 -11.01 4.45 -7.61
C PRO A 224 -10.97 5.94 -7.96
N GLY A 225 -10.51 6.26 -9.15
CA GLY A 225 -10.29 7.64 -9.63
C GLY A 225 -9.13 8.36 -8.92
N ALA A 226 -8.99 8.16 -7.62
CA ALA A 226 -8.04 8.89 -6.80
C ALA A 226 -6.60 8.41 -6.97
N LEU A 227 -6.36 7.10 -6.87
CA LEU A 227 -5.01 6.53 -7.02
C LEU A 227 -4.48 6.66 -8.44
N PRO A 228 -5.21 6.29 -9.51
CA PRO A 228 -4.75 6.49 -10.87
C PRO A 228 -4.47 7.95 -11.20
N GLN A 229 -5.32 8.88 -10.73
CA GLN A 229 -5.09 10.31 -10.92
C GLN A 229 -3.84 10.81 -10.18
N ALA A 230 -3.62 10.34 -8.96
CA ALA A 230 -2.42 10.69 -8.20
C ALA A 230 -1.15 10.19 -8.91
N LEU A 231 -1.14 8.94 -9.42
CA LEU A 231 -0.02 8.38 -10.18
C LEU A 231 0.25 9.20 -11.46
N ARG A 232 -0.80 9.59 -12.21
CA ARG A 232 -0.64 10.49 -13.36
C ARG A 232 -0.03 11.83 -12.97
N SER A 233 -0.43 12.40 -11.84
CA SER A 233 0.06 13.71 -11.39
C SER A 233 1.54 13.74 -11.01
N VAL A 234 2.10 12.58 -10.64
CA VAL A 234 3.51 12.42 -10.27
C VAL A 234 4.35 11.71 -11.34
N SER A 235 3.78 11.44 -12.50
CA SER A 235 4.40 10.62 -13.57
C SER A 235 5.80 11.09 -13.97
N ALA A 236 6.07 12.39 -13.93
CA ALA A 236 7.40 12.95 -14.26
C ALA A 236 8.50 12.60 -13.22
N SER A 237 8.11 12.23 -12.00
CA SER A 237 9.04 11.86 -10.90
C SER A 237 8.91 10.38 -10.51
N LEU A 238 8.12 9.61 -11.24
CA LEU A 238 7.83 8.22 -10.97
C LEU A 238 8.66 7.31 -11.86
N LEU A 239 9.42 6.40 -11.27
CA LEU A 239 10.07 5.33 -12.02
C LEU A 239 9.10 4.17 -12.17
N THR A 240 8.54 4.00 -13.37
CA THR A 240 7.54 2.98 -13.66
C THR A 240 7.49 2.67 -15.16
N ASP A 241 7.01 1.49 -15.51
CA ASP A 241 6.61 1.11 -16.86
C ASP A 241 5.08 1.07 -17.03
N LEU A 242 4.32 1.51 -16.03
CA LEU A 242 2.87 1.67 -16.16
C LEU A 242 2.53 2.67 -17.25
N THR A 243 1.73 2.23 -18.20
CA THR A 243 1.22 3.06 -19.29
C THR A 243 -0.09 3.75 -18.90
N ALA A 244 -0.56 4.68 -19.72
CA ALA A 244 -1.88 5.29 -19.55
C ALA A 244 -3.00 4.24 -19.57
N LEU A 245 -2.87 3.21 -20.41
CA LEU A 245 -3.83 2.12 -20.50
C LEU A 245 -3.83 1.25 -19.22
N ASP A 246 -2.65 0.99 -18.64
CA ASP A 246 -2.55 0.28 -17.36
C ASP A 246 -3.22 1.07 -16.23
N LEU A 247 -3.08 2.41 -16.22
CA LEU A 247 -3.76 3.27 -15.25
C LEU A 247 -5.29 3.32 -15.45
N ASP A 248 -5.77 3.23 -16.68
CA ASP A 248 -7.21 3.11 -16.96
C ASP A 248 -7.74 1.71 -16.55
N THR A 249 -6.93 0.67 -16.74
CA THR A 249 -7.25 -0.68 -16.27
C THR A 249 -7.27 -0.72 -14.74
N LEU A 250 -6.28 -0.12 -14.08
CA LEU A 250 -6.22 0.02 -12.63
C LEU A 250 -7.49 0.70 -12.08
N ASP A 251 -7.94 1.78 -12.73
CA ASP A 251 -9.14 2.51 -12.30
C ASP A 251 -10.38 1.65 -12.34
N ARG A 252 -10.63 0.96 -13.47
CA ARG A 252 -11.78 0.05 -13.62
C ARG A 252 -11.72 -1.12 -12.64
N THR A 253 -10.52 -1.70 -12.47
CA THR A 253 -10.32 -2.81 -11.53
C THR A 253 -10.60 -2.37 -10.11
N LEU A 254 -10.06 -1.24 -9.66
CA LEU A 254 -10.31 -0.68 -8.33
C LEU A 254 -11.80 -0.32 -8.12
N GLU A 255 -12.47 0.23 -9.14
CA GLU A 255 -13.89 0.54 -9.05
C GLU A 255 -14.73 -0.74 -8.83
N PHE A 256 -14.42 -1.81 -9.54
CA PHE A 256 -15.08 -3.10 -9.34
C PHE A 256 -14.81 -3.65 -7.93
N LEU A 257 -13.55 -3.72 -7.52
CA LEU A 257 -13.12 -4.27 -6.22
C LEU A 257 -13.74 -3.51 -5.04
N ALA A 258 -13.76 -2.17 -5.12
CA ALA A 258 -14.37 -1.32 -4.10
C ALA A 258 -15.90 -1.50 -3.99
N ASN A 259 -16.57 -1.80 -5.10
CA ASN A 259 -18.03 -1.99 -5.12
C ASN A 259 -18.45 -3.40 -4.67
N ASN A 260 -17.58 -4.38 -4.68
CA ASN A 260 -17.89 -5.78 -4.44
C ASN A 260 -17.21 -6.36 -3.18
N GLU A 261 -16.74 -5.51 -2.25
CA GLU A 261 -16.11 -5.94 -0.98
C GLU A 261 -14.99 -6.96 -1.24
N ALA A 262 -14.00 -6.58 -2.05
CA ALA A 262 -12.95 -7.47 -2.49
C ALA A 262 -12.20 -8.11 -1.30
N GLN A 263 -11.81 -9.37 -1.47
CA GLN A 263 -10.93 -10.05 -0.54
C GLN A 263 -9.50 -9.50 -0.67
N ILE A 264 -8.92 -9.08 0.46
CA ILE A 264 -7.54 -8.63 0.53
C ILE A 264 -6.74 -9.68 1.30
N GLU A 265 -5.73 -10.24 0.65
CA GLU A 265 -4.87 -11.27 1.21
C GLU A 265 -3.41 -10.83 1.10
N THR A 266 -2.67 -10.99 2.20
CA THR A 266 -1.25 -10.62 2.25
C THR A 266 -0.44 -11.80 2.77
N GLN A 267 0.58 -12.16 2.02
CA GLN A 267 1.51 -13.24 2.37
C GLN A 267 2.96 -12.75 2.22
N VAL A 268 3.87 -13.46 2.86
CA VAL A 268 5.31 -13.33 2.60
C VAL A 268 5.71 -14.41 1.61
N LEU A 269 6.55 -14.07 0.66
CA LEU A 269 7.14 -15.06 -0.24
C LEU A 269 7.87 -16.11 0.60
N PRO A 270 7.45 -17.39 0.60
CA PRO A 270 8.13 -18.46 1.32
C PRO A 270 9.57 -18.64 0.81
N GLY A 271 10.43 -19.19 1.65
CA GLY A 271 11.82 -19.45 1.28
C GLY A 271 12.66 -19.77 2.50
N ASP A 272 13.94 -20.05 2.28
CA ASP A 272 14.88 -20.42 3.30
C ASP A 272 15.84 -19.25 3.61
N GLU A 273 16.03 -18.93 4.88
CA GLU A 273 16.94 -17.89 5.31
C GLU A 273 18.16 -18.50 6.00
N GLN A 274 19.35 -18.30 5.41
CA GLN A 274 20.64 -18.74 5.96
C GLN A 274 21.68 -17.63 5.86
N ALA A 275 22.33 -17.31 6.98
CA ALA A 275 23.41 -16.33 7.06
C ALA A 275 23.05 -14.97 6.40
N GLY A 276 21.80 -14.52 6.55
CA GLY A 276 21.32 -13.26 5.99
C GLY A 276 20.98 -13.29 4.49
N ARG A 277 21.09 -14.45 3.86
CA ARG A 277 20.62 -14.69 2.48
C ARG A 277 19.25 -15.33 2.51
N TYR A 278 18.39 -14.93 1.60
CA TYR A 278 17.05 -15.49 1.42
C TYR A 278 16.98 -16.20 0.07
N THR A 279 16.69 -17.49 0.06
CA THR A 279 16.65 -18.30 -1.17
C THR A 279 15.28 -18.90 -1.39
N LEU A 280 14.89 -19.04 -2.64
CA LEU A 280 13.66 -19.72 -3.02
C LEU A 280 13.77 -21.23 -2.78
N ASN A 281 12.64 -21.86 -2.48
CA ASN A 281 12.48 -23.29 -2.38
C ASN A 281 11.24 -23.76 -3.18
N GLU A 282 10.90 -25.04 -3.13
CA GLU A 282 9.73 -25.59 -3.83
C GLU A 282 8.41 -24.94 -3.36
N GLU A 283 8.30 -24.61 -2.07
CA GLU A 283 7.13 -23.94 -1.51
C GLU A 283 6.96 -22.53 -2.08
N SER A 284 8.06 -21.83 -2.37
CA SER A 284 8.03 -20.49 -2.98
C SER A 284 7.34 -20.49 -4.33
N LEU A 285 7.69 -21.44 -5.19
CA LEU A 285 7.11 -21.55 -6.54
C LEU A 285 5.64 -21.93 -6.49
N ALA A 286 5.29 -22.91 -5.64
CA ALA A 286 3.90 -23.33 -5.44
C ALA A 286 3.03 -22.20 -4.85
N ALA A 287 3.57 -21.45 -3.88
CA ALA A 287 2.88 -20.32 -3.28
C ALA A 287 2.59 -19.21 -4.31
N VAL A 288 3.59 -18.86 -5.14
CA VAL A 288 3.41 -17.85 -6.20
C VAL A 288 2.39 -18.31 -7.24
N GLN A 289 2.44 -19.54 -7.69
CA GLN A 289 1.45 -20.09 -8.63
C GLN A 289 0.03 -20.03 -8.07
N SER A 290 -0.13 -20.48 -6.83
CA SER A 290 -1.43 -20.45 -6.15
C SER A 290 -1.92 -19.02 -5.93
N PHE A 291 -1.03 -18.14 -5.46
CA PHE A 291 -1.37 -16.77 -5.07
C PHE A 291 -1.76 -15.88 -6.25
N PHE A 292 -1.12 -16.07 -7.41
CA PHE A 292 -1.45 -15.34 -8.63
C PHE A 292 -2.36 -16.14 -9.58
N ASN A 293 -2.74 -17.38 -9.23
CA ASN A 293 -3.53 -18.27 -10.10
C ASN A 293 -2.91 -18.41 -11.50
N VAL A 294 -1.58 -18.46 -11.57
CA VAL A 294 -0.86 -18.69 -12.81
C VAL A 294 -0.88 -20.19 -13.09
N SER A 295 -1.63 -20.62 -14.10
CA SER A 295 -1.55 -22.01 -14.57
C SER A 295 -0.13 -22.34 -14.98
N PRO A 296 0.44 -23.50 -14.60
CA PRO A 296 1.77 -23.89 -15.05
C PRO A 296 1.81 -23.86 -16.57
N THR A 297 2.70 -23.07 -17.14
CA THR A 297 2.91 -23.03 -18.59
C THR A 297 3.48 -24.38 -19.01
N ASP A 298 2.84 -25.04 -19.97
CA ASP A 298 3.24 -26.36 -20.57
C ASP A 298 4.64 -26.35 -21.23
N GLY A 299 5.52 -25.47 -20.83
CA GLY A 299 6.80 -25.16 -21.45
C GLY A 299 8.02 -25.98 -21.00
N GLN A 300 7.91 -26.87 -20.00
CA GLN A 300 9.07 -27.62 -19.48
C GLN A 300 9.02 -29.15 -19.72
N ALA A 301 8.09 -29.67 -20.48
CA ALA A 301 7.96 -31.12 -20.73
C ALA A 301 8.62 -31.59 -22.03
N SER A 302 9.68 -30.95 -22.56
CA SER A 302 10.30 -31.40 -23.82
C SER A 302 11.84 -31.39 -23.84
N SER A 303 12.47 -31.98 -22.82
CA SER A 303 13.90 -32.26 -22.92
C SER A 303 14.38 -33.55 -22.19
N ALA A 304 13.49 -34.50 -22.01
CA ALA A 304 13.88 -35.80 -21.44
C ALA A 304 13.19 -36.94 -22.16
N SER A 305 13.49 -37.13 -23.46
CA SER A 305 13.37 -38.44 -24.13
C SER A 305 13.93 -38.36 -25.55
N GLU A 306 15.19 -38.70 -25.71
CA GLU A 306 15.63 -39.47 -26.88
C GLU A 306 16.75 -40.40 -26.46
N PRO A 307 16.72 -41.65 -26.88
CA PRO A 307 17.57 -42.75 -26.44
C PRO A 307 18.98 -42.72 -27.03
#